data_36ffa65cd82bee05daf419a599038e05
#
_entry.id   36ffa65cd82bee05daf419a599038e05
#
_cell.length_a   1.000
_cell.length_b   1.000
_cell.length_c   1.000
_cell.angle_alpha   90.00
_cell.angle_beta   90.00
_cell.angle_gamma   90.00
#
_symmetry.space_group_name_H-M   'P 1'
#
loop_
_entity.id
_entity.type
_entity.pdbx_description
1 polymer ?
#
loop_
_entity_poly.entity_id
_entity_poly.type
_entity_poly.pdbx_seq_one_letter_code
_entity_poly.pdbx_strand_id
1 'polypeptide(L)'
;MRICWHGPGDMSPLAHAANIHIDLAAQNLGLQEWSGIEPPNFVIQKLKDNHGALLEVFPGMPEYGNDGFVYANDKPGLGVDLNEKEAAKYPCENTVTTWTQTRNRDGSLQTP
;
A
#
# COMPACT_ATOMS: atom_id res chain seq x y z
N MET A 1 6.37 -17.17 17.82
CA MET A 1 5.38 -16.16 17.39
C MET A 1 5.70 -15.81 15.95
N ARG A 2 4.70 -15.67 15.07
CA ARG A 2 4.87 -15.25 13.68
C ARG A 2 4.57 -13.77 13.53
N ILE A 3 5.22 -13.12 12.57
CA ILE A 3 5.01 -11.71 12.23
C ILE A 3 3.96 -11.63 11.11
N CYS A 4 3.10 -10.66 11.21
CA CYS A 4 2.18 -10.22 10.16
C CYS A 4 2.19 -8.70 10.17
N TRP A 5 2.66 -8.09 9.10
CA TRP A 5 2.68 -6.64 8.99
C TRP A 5 1.34 -6.10 8.52
N HIS A 6 0.97 -4.98 9.07
CA HIS A 6 -0.21 -4.25 8.62
C HIS A 6 0.05 -3.68 7.22
N GLY A 7 -0.81 -4.01 6.27
CA GLY A 7 -0.72 -3.57 4.88
C GLY A 7 -2.05 -2.97 4.39
N PRO A 8 -2.53 -1.87 5.01
CA PRO A 8 -3.83 -1.28 4.69
C PRO A 8 -3.83 -0.60 3.31
N GLY A 9 -5.02 -0.41 2.76
CA GLY A 9 -5.23 0.15 1.43
C GLY A 9 -4.85 1.63 1.25
N ASP A 10 -4.56 2.34 2.32
CA ASP A 10 -4.03 3.71 2.32
C ASP A 10 -2.50 3.78 2.44
N MET A 11 -1.84 2.64 2.53
CA MET A 11 -0.38 2.55 2.51
C MET A 11 0.15 2.73 1.09
N SER A 12 1.21 3.53 0.93
CA SER A 12 1.83 3.73 -0.38
C SER A 12 2.54 2.46 -0.90
N PRO A 13 2.68 2.27 -2.22
CA PRO A 13 3.47 1.17 -2.80
C PRO A 13 4.92 1.14 -2.32
N LEU A 14 5.51 2.28 -1.97
CA LEU A 14 6.85 2.36 -1.35
C LEU A 14 6.88 1.67 0.01
N ALA A 15 5.88 1.91 0.84
CA ALA A 15 5.79 1.30 2.16
C ALA A 15 5.47 -0.20 2.08
N HIS A 16 4.62 -0.62 1.13
CA HIS A 16 4.40 -2.03 0.85
C HIS A 16 5.68 -2.74 0.39
N ALA A 17 6.49 -2.11 -0.47
CA ALA A 17 7.79 -2.65 -0.87
C ALA A 17 8.74 -2.80 0.34
N ALA A 18 8.78 -1.82 1.24
CA ALA A 18 9.57 -1.93 2.46
C ALA A 18 9.13 -3.11 3.33
N ASN A 19 7.82 -3.33 3.49
CA ASN A 19 7.29 -4.50 4.21
C ASN A 19 7.77 -5.82 3.58
N ILE A 20 7.70 -5.95 2.24
CA ILE A 20 8.17 -7.16 1.54
C ILE A 20 9.66 -7.43 1.81
N HIS A 21 10.50 -6.39 1.80
CA HIS A 21 11.92 -6.57 2.12
C HIS A 21 12.16 -7.02 3.56
N ILE A 22 11.37 -6.53 4.52
CA ILE A 22 11.41 -6.99 5.90
C ILE A 22 10.93 -8.43 5.99
N ASP A 23 9.87 -8.79 5.28
CA ASP A 23 9.33 -10.15 5.23
C ASP A 23 10.35 -11.15 4.71
N LEU A 24 11.06 -10.82 3.64
CA LEU A 24 12.12 -11.65 3.08
C LEU A 24 13.31 -11.84 4.05
N ALA A 25 13.56 -10.86 4.91
CA ALA A 25 14.60 -10.94 5.94
C ALA A 25 14.16 -11.66 7.22
N ALA A 26 12.85 -11.75 7.46
CA ALA A 26 12.30 -12.27 8.70
C ALA A 26 12.11 -13.79 8.66
N GLN A 27 12.82 -14.53 9.53
CA GLN A 27 12.71 -15.99 9.62
C GLN A 27 11.35 -16.48 10.18
N ASN A 28 10.60 -15.60 10.80
CA ASN A 28 9.33 -15.92 11.46
C ASN A 28 8.13 -15.23 10.81
N LEU A 29 8.24 -14.90 9.53
CA LEU A 29 7.10 -14.40 8.76
C LEU A 29 5.92 -15.38 8.81
N GLY A 30 4.73 -14.87 9.00
CA GLY A 30 3.48 -15.61 8.94
C GLY A 30 2.75 -15.38 7.63
N LEU A 31 2.38 -14.14 7.41
CA LEU A 31 1.76 -13.66 6.18
C LEU A 31 1.94 -12.14 6.09
N GLN A 32 1.81 -11.59 4.88
CA GLN A 32 1.72 -10.17 4.62
C GLN A 32 0.27 -9.80 4.35
N GLU A 33 -0.26 -8.84 5.10
CA GLU A 33 -1.51 -8.20 4.72
C GLU A 33 -1.29 -7.34 3.48
N TRP A 34 -2.17 -7.49 2.48
CA TRP A 34 -2.03 -6.81 1.21
C TRP A 34 -3.37 -6.26 0.75
N SER A 35 -3.53 -4.94 0.73
CA SER A 35 -4.76 -4.31 0.30
C SER A 35 -4.51 -2.96 -0.38
N GLY A 36 -5.42 -2.61 -1.28
CA GLY A 36 -5.43 -1.32 -1.98
C GLY A 36 -4.58 -1.25 -3.25
N ILE A 37 -3.73 -2.22 -3.52
CA ILE A 37 -2.90 -2.32 -4.73
C ILE A 37 -3.03 -3.68 -5.43
N GLU A 38 -4.12 -4.38 -5.17
CA GLU A 38 -4.43 -5.66 -5.81
C GLU A 38 -4.79 -5.46 -7.29
N PRO A 39 -4.52 -6.47 -8.14
CA PRO A 39 -4.87 -6.40 -9.55
C PRO A 39 -6.39 -6.33 -9.77
N PRO A 40 -6.84 -5.78 -10.90
CA PRO A 40 -8.24 -5.45 -11.17
C PRO A 40 -9.24 -6.61 -11.07
N ASN A 41 -8.77 -7.85 -11.13
CA ASN A 41 -9.63 -9.04 -11.07
C ASN A 41 -10.08 -9.39 -9.64
N PHE A 42 -9.42 -8.84 -8.65
CA PHE A 42 -9.61 -9.23 -7.24
C PHE A 42 -10.45 -8.23 -6.45
N VAL A 43 -10.69 -7.03 -6.97
CA VAL A 43 -11.14 -5.89 -6.17
C VAL A 43 -12.45 -5.30 -6.65
N ILE A 44 -13.19 -4.77 -5.67
CA ILE A 44 -14.36 -3.90 -5.83
C ILE A 44 -14.11 -2.86 -6.93
N GLN A 45 -15.04 -2.69 -7.84
CA GLN A 45 -14.96 -1.86 -9.06
C GLN A 45 -14.28 -0.49 -8.88
N LYS A 46 -14.44 0.13 -7.71
CA LYS A 46 -13.90 1.46 -7.41
C LYS A 46 -12.36 1.51 -7.29
N LEU A 47 -11.71 0.38 -7.00
CA LEU A 47 -10.24 0.30 -6.89
C LEU A 47 -9.57 -0.08 -8.22
N LYS A 48 -10.33 -0.61 -9.18
CA LYS A 48 -9.82 -0.94 -10.52
C LYS A 48 -9.31 0.28 -11.27
N ASP A 49 -9.95 1.42 -11.08
CA ASP A 49 -9.64 2.64 -11.83
C ASP A 49 -8.32 3.28 -11.37
N ASN A 50 -7.86 2.97 -10.16
CA ASN A 50 -6.63 3.54 -9.60
C ASN A 50 -5.38 2.70 -9.85
N HIS A 51 -5.51 1.42 -10.22
CA HIS A 51 -4.36 0.54 -10.39
C HIS A 51 -3.40 1.03 -11.50
N GLY A 52 -3.93 1.50 -12.61
CA GLY A 52 -3.13 2.09 -13.69
C GLY A 52 -2.35 3.32 -13.23
N ALA A 53 -2.99 4.21 -12.49
CA ALA A 53 -2.35 5.37 -11.90
C ALA A 53 -1.23 5.00 -10.92
N LEU A 54 -1.43 3.97 -10.10
CA LEU A 54 -0.39 3.47 -9.18
C LEU A 54 0.83 2.96 -9.93
N LEU A 55 0.66 2.22 -11.04
CA LEU A 55 1.76 1.72 -11.87
C LEU A 55 2.54 2.86 -12.53
N GLU A 56 1.87 3.93 -12.96
CA GLU A 56 2.49 5.09 -13.57
C GLU A 56 3.27 5.92 -12.55
N VAL A 57 2.70 6.12 -11.36
CA VAL A 57 3.29 6.92 -10.28
C VAL A 57 4.40 6.16 -9.55
N PHE A 58 4.24 4.83 -9.37
CA PHE A 58 5.18 3.99 -8.62
C PHE A 58 5.74 2.86 -9.50
N PRO A 59 6.58 3.17 -10.50
CA PRO A 59 7.17 2.16 -11.36
C PRO A 59 8.02 1.17 -10.56
N GLY A 60 7.76 -0.12 -10.79
CA GLY A 60 8.45 -1.20 -10.08
C GLY A 60 7.82 -1.59 -8.74
N MET A 61 6.62 -1.10 -8.43
CA MET A 61 5.90 -1.55 -7.24
C MET A 61 5.77 -3.08 -7.25
N PRO A 62 5.72 -3.73 -6.07
CA PRO A 62 5.58 -5.17 -5.97
C PRO A 62 4.32 -5.68 -6.68
N GLU A 63 4.44 -6.81 -7.34
CA GLU A 63 3.35 -7.40 -8.11
C GLU A 63 2.76 -8.61 -7.38
N TYR A 64 1.43 -8.70 -7.44
CA TYR A 64 0.69 -9.83 -6.92
C TYR A 64 0.62 -10.95 -7.95
N GLY A 65 1.13 -12.12 -7.59
CA GLY A 65 1.08 -13.31 -8.44
C GLY A 65 -0.28 -14.01 -8.37
N ASN A 66 -0.61 -14.77 -9.43
CA ASN A 66 -1.84 -15.59 -9.47
C ASN A 66 -1.83 -16.76 -8.47
N ASP A 67 -0.71 -17.00 -7.82
CA ASP A 67 -0.49 -18.05 -6.83
C ASP A 67 -0.75 -17.59 -5.38
N GLY A 68 -1.16 -16.33 -5.19
CA GLY A 68 -1.43 -15.75 -3.88
C GLY A 68 -0.20 -15.19 -3.17
N PHE A 69 0.91 -15.03 -3.88
CA PHE A 69 2.13 -14.42 -3.35
C PHE A 69 2.39 -13.05 -3.97
N VAL A 70 3.11 -12.22 -3.24
CA VAL A 70 3.65 -10.96 -3.72
C VAL A 70 5.16 -11.08 -3.84
N TYR A 71 5.71 -10.55 -4.92
CA TYR A 71 7.11 -10.70 -5.26
C TYR A 71 7.84 -9.36 -5.23
N ALA A 72 9.00 -9.33 -4.55
CA ALA A 72 9.96 -8.25 -4.72
C ALA A 72 10.68 -8.43 -6.07
N ASN A 73 11.14 -7.33 -6.64
CA ASN A 73 12.03 -7.37 -7.82
C ASN A 73 13.50 -7.24 -7.39
N ASP A 74 14.42 -7.49 -8.33
CA ASP A 74 15.87 -7.44 -8.11
C ASP A 74 16.49 -6.04 -8.31
N LYS A 75 15.67 -4.98 -8.36
CA LYS A 75 16.19 -3.62 -8.54
C LYS A 75 16.83 -3.10 -7.24
N PRO A 76 17.79 -2.16 -7.34
CA PRO A 76 18.40 -1.55 -6.15
C PRO A 76 17.40 -0.86 -5.23
N GLY A 77 17.72 -0.82 -3.94
CA GLY A 77 16.90 -0.18 -2.90
C GLY A 77 15.62 -0.95 -2.65
N LEU A 78 14.47 -0.26 -2.59
CA LEU A 78 13.15 -0.88 -2.44
C LEU A 78 12.63 -1.53 -3.73
N GLY A 79 13.31 -1.34 -4.85
CA GLY A 79 12.88 -1.83 -6.15
C GLY A 79 11.73 -1.03 -6.78
N VAL A 80 11.23 -0.04 -6.10
CA VAL A 80 10.15 0.85 -6.54
C VAL A 80 10.63 2.30 -6.51
N ASP A 81 10.19 3.09 -7.47
CA ASP A 81 10.54 4.51 -7.59
C ASP A 81 9.29 5.38 -7.54
N LEU A 82 9.47 6.69 -7.42
CA LEU A 82 8.39 7.68 -7.49
C LEU A 82 8.55 8.53 -8.74
N ASN A 83 7.58 8.45 -9.64
CA ASN A 83 7.49 9.34 -10.78
C ASN A 83 6.76 10.62 -10.39
N GLU A 84 7.50 11.64 -9.97
CA GLU A 84 6.93 12.92 -9.51
C GLU A 84 6.09 13.62 -10.58
N LYS A 85 6.46 13.47 -11.86
CA LYS A 85 5.70 14.06 -12.97
C LYS A 85 4.32 13.44 -13.10
N GLU A 86 4.24 12.14 -12.98
CA GLU A 86 2.95 11.43 -13.00
C GLU A 86 2.17 11.70 -11.71
N ALA A 87 2.83 11.71 -10.56
CA ALA A 87 2.21 12.02 -9.27
C ALA A 87 1.53 13.41 -9.26
N ALA A 88 2.11 14.38 -9.94
CA ALA A 88 1.54 15.73 -10.05
C ALA A 88 0.15 15.78 -10.72
N LYS A 89 -0.25 14.73 -11.45
CA LYS A 89 -1.59 14.62 -12.03
C LYS A 89 -2.67 14.28 -10.99
N TYR A 90 -2.25 13.81 -9.82
CA TYR A 90 -3.11 13.36 -8.72
C TYR A 90 -2.83 14.19 -7.46
N PRO A 91 -3.19 15.49 -7.46
CA PRO A 91 -2.95 16.35 -6.30
C PRO A 91 -3.68 15.82 -5.08
N CYS A 92 -3.04 15.92 -3.91
CA CYS A 92 -3.67 15.56 -2.65
C CYS A 92 -4.88 16.48 -2.41
N GLU A 93 -6.04 15.89 -2.30
CA GLU A 93 -7.23 16.59 -1.82
C GLU A 93 -7.15 16.65 -0.29
N ASN A 94 -7.12 17.86 0.26
CA ASN A 94 -7.19 18.10 1.71
C ASN A 94 -8.60 17.79 2.27
N THR A 95 -9.18 16.70 1.85
CA THR A 95 -10.41 16.18 2.42
C THR A 95 -10.07 15.40 3.68
N VAL A 96 -10.42 15.98 4.78
CA VAL A 96 -10.25 15.30 6.04
C VAL A 96 -11.31 14.22 6.16
N THR A 97 -10.87 12.97 6.19
CA THR A 97 -11.77 11.82 6.35
C THR A 97 -12.42 11.85 7.74
N THR A 98 -13.72 11.58 7.80
CA THR A 98 -14.52 11.73 9.02
C THR A 98 -14.02 10.90 10.21
N TRP A 99 -13.38 9.76 9.98
CA TRP A 99 -12.89 8.90 11.06
C TRP A 99 -11.54 9.33 11.64
N THR A 100 -10.74 10.10 10.91
CA THR A 100 -9.44 10.60 11.40
C THR A 100 -9.57 11.88 12.23
N GLN A 101 -10.76 12.45 12.34
CA GLN A 101 -10.97 13.81 12.88
C GLN A 101 -11.85 13.91 14.08
N THR A 102 -12.63 12.91 14.38
CA THR A 102 -13.49 12.95 15.55
C THR A 102 -12.64 12.84 16.82
N ARG A 103 -12.39 13.98 17.43
CA ARG A 103 -11.86 14.04 18.77
C ARG A 103 -12.98 14.44 19.73
N ASN A 104 -13.01 13.80 20.87
CA ASN A 104 -13.80 14.23 22.00
C ASN A 104 -13.34 15.61 22.48
N ARG A 105 -14.16 16.30 23.26
CA ARG A 105 -13.82 17.64 23.80
C ARG A 105 -12.54 17.67 24.63
N ASP A 106 -12.15 16.57 25.24
CA ASP A 106 -10.93 16.39 26.02
C ASP A 106 -9.69 16.12 25.16
N GLY A 107 -9.84 16.06 23.82
CA GLY A 107 -8.75 15.78 22.89
C GLY A 107 -8.48 14.29 22.62
N SER A 108 -9.17 13.39 23.30
CA SER A 108 -9.07 11.95 23.03
C SER A 108 -9.65 11.61 21.66
N LEU A 109 -9.13 10.54 21.04
CA LEU A 109 -9.66 10.04 19.76
C LEU A 109 -11.04 9.42 20.02
N GLN A 110 -12.01 9.83 19.22
CA GLN A 110 -13.26 9.11 19.13
C GLN A 110 -13.05 7.93 18.20
N THR A 111 -13.14 6.72 18.73
CA THR A 111 -13.18 5.51 17.92
C THR A 111 -14.55 5.40 17.25
N PRO A 112 -14.62 4.98 15.98
CA PRO A 112 -15.89 4.69 15.30
C PRO A 112 -16.66 3.57 15.97
#